data_68cc1449b5937ef008bc91968cd226ba
#
_entry.id   68cc1449b5937ef008bc91968cd226ba
#
_cell.length_a   1.000
_cell.length_b   1.000
_cell.length_c   1.000
_cell.angle_alpha   90.00
_cell.angle_beta   90.00
_cell.angle_gamma   90.00
#
_symmetry.space_group_name_H-M   'P 1'
#
loop_
_entity.id
_entity.type
_entity.pdbx_description
1 polymer ?
#
loop_
_entity_poly.entity_id
_entity_poly.type
_entity_poly.pdbx_seq_one_letter_code
_entity_poly.pdbx_strand_id
1 'polypeptide(L)'
;NEVAQAKGTSGEIVIPDAKLWEPYPGTPYLYTAAVTFGDDYYEEPFGVRTVRVEGTSFLINGKPFYFKGFGKHEDSAFHGRGMDVCLDVKDVNLIHWLHANSFRTSHYPYAEEMYRLCDREGIVIIDEVPAVGIGAGAGINPYETFPIREHHEQVIKDMIARDKNHPCVVMWSLGNEPDTENFPESAYEYWHSLYELAHETDPSDRPVTLVCCQNNYEKDIVTRSMDVVCINRYYGWYNLSGDLDAAYYGLNLELDFWEKQNKPVMITEY
;
A
#
# COMPACT_ATOMS: atom_id res chain seq x y z
N ASN A 1 -31.69 -0.41 -6.08
CA ASN A 1 -32.65 -0.79 -5.04
C ASN A 1 -32.02 -0.53 -3.67
N GLU A 2 -32.78 0.00 -2.73
CA GLU A 2 -32.37 0.13 -1.32
C GLU A 2 -32.15 -1.27 -0.73
N VAL A 3 -31.01 -1.47 -0.06
CA VAL A 3 -30.64 -2.77 0.55
C VAL A 3 -30.68 -2.71 2.08
N ALA A 4 -30.49 -1.52 2.67
CA ALA A 4 -30.58 -1.28 4.10
C ALA A 4 -30.76 0.24 4.38
N GLN A 5 -31.31 0.58 5.54
CA GLN A 5 -31.52 1.95 5.96
C GLN A 5 -31.27 2.09 7.46
N ALA A 6 -30.70 3.21 7.90
CA ALA A 6 -30.59 3.61 9.30
C ALA A 6 -30.91 5.09 9.47
N LYS A 7 -31.26 5.50 10.69
CA LYS A 7 -31.51 6.89 11.08
C LYS A 7 -30.67 7.24 12.31
N GLY A 8 -30.06 8.41 12.28
CA GLY A 8 -29.23 8.91 13.38
C GLY A 8 -28.02 9.67 12.85
N THR A 9 -27.20 10.18 13.75
CA THR A 9 -25.92 10.84 13.45
C THR A 9 -24.75 9.86 13.41
N SER A 10 -24.97 8.64 13.89
CA SER A 10 -24.03 7.51 13.85
C SER A 10 -24.83 6.21 13.97
N GLY A 11 -24.27 5.10 13.48
CA GLY A 11 -24.91 3.79 13.58
C GLY A 11 -24.18 2.75 12.73
N GLU A 12 -24.70 1.52 12.78
CA GLU A 12 -24.24 0.40 11.99
C GLU A 12 -25.37 -0.07 11.06
N ILE A 13 -25.02 -0.44 9.85
CA ILE A 13 -25.93 -1.02 8.86
C ILE A 13 -25.40 -2.38 8.48
N VAL A 14 -26.25 -3.38 8.60
CA VAL A 14 -25.95 -4.75 8.11
C VAL A 14 -26.56 -4.91 6.73
N ILE A 15 -25.75 -5.32 5.78
CA ILE A 15 -26.19 -5.70 4.43
C ILE A 15 -26.14 -7.23 4.34
N PRO A 16 -27.28 -7.92 4.46
CA PRO A 16 -27.32 -9.37 4.36
C PRO A 16 -26.89 -9.81 2.95
N ASP A 17 -26.11 -10.90 2.88
CA ASP A 17 -25.64 -11.49 1.61
C ASP A 17 -24.99 -10.44 0.68
N ALA A 18 -24.18 -9.56 1.26
CA ALA A 18 -23.54 -8.47 0.52
C ALA A 18 -22.76 -8.98 -0.68
N LYS A 19 -22.95 -8.34 -1.84
CA LYS A 19 -22.08 -8.55 -2.99
C LYS A 19 -20.74 -7.92 -2.67
N LEU A 20 -19.68 -8.72 -2.78
CA LEU A 20 -18.35 -8.28 -2.47
C LEU A 20 -17.74 -7.49 -3.62
N TRP A 21 -16.92 -6.50 -3.27
CA TRP A 21 -15.99 -5.90 -4.21
C TRP A 21 -14.87 -6.91 -4.50
N GLU A 22 -14.77 -7.36 -5.73
CA GLU A 22 -13.73 -8.29 -6.17
C GLU A 22 -12.74 -7.55 -7.07
N PRO A 23 -11.41 -7.65 -6.81
CA PRO A 23 -10.41 -7.02 -7.66
C PRO A 23 -10.39 -7.65 -9.06
N TYR A 24 -9.91 -6.88 -10.03
CA TYR A 24 -9.68 -7.37 -11.40
C TYR A 24 -8.82 -8.66 -11.40
N PRO A 25 -9.22 -9.71 -12.16
CA PRO A 25 -10.28 -9.72 -13.20
C PRO A 25 -11.68 -10.08 -12.67
N GLY A 26 -11.95 -9.95 -11.37
CA GLY A 26 -13.27 -10.12 -10.80
C GLY A 26 -14.21 -8.95 -11.10
N THR A 27 -15.30 -8.87 -10.33
CA THR A 27 -16.31 -7.81 -10.50
C THR A 27 -16.24 -6.83 -9.32
N PRO A 28 -15.75 -5.62 -9.52
CA PRO A 28 -15.67 -4.61 -8.46
C PRO A 28 -17.04 -4.00 -8.16
N TYR A 29 -17.82 -4.68 -7.31
CA TYR A 29 -19.16 -4.24 -6.98
C TYR A 29 -19.13 -3.10 -5.95
N LEU A 30 -19.77 -1.98 -6.29
CA LEU A 30 -19.91 -0.83 -5.40
C LEU A 30 -21.37 -0.64 -4.98
N TYR A 31 -21.58 -0.37 -3.72
CA TYR A 31 -22.79 0.18 -3.15
C TYR A 31 -22.72 1.70 -3.14
N THR A 32 -23.85 2.36 -2.95
CA THR A 32 -23.94 3.79 -2.73
C THR A 32 -24.54 4.05 -1.36
N ALA A 33 -23.83 4.75 -0.50
CA ALA A 33 -24.35 5.31 0.73
C ALA A 33 -25.01 6.67 0.40
N ALA A 34 -26.34 6.71 0.45
CA ALA A 34 -27.10 7.94 0.26
C ALA A 34 -27.44 8.54 1.62
N VAL A 35 -26.94 9.74 1.90
CA VAL A 35 -27.12 10.44 3.16
C VAL A 35 -27.98 11.70 2.96
N THR A 36 -29.02 11.84 3.77
CA THR A 36 -29.85 13.06 3.80
C THR A 36 -29.80 13.71 5.17
N PHE A 37 -29.58 15.00 5.23
CA PHE A 37 -29.62 15.80 6.44
C PHE A 37 -30.35 17.13 6.20
N GLY A 38 -31.57 17.26 6.67
CA GLY A 38 -32.43 18.38 6.30
C GLY A 38 -32.72 18.38 4.79
N ASP A 39 -32.32 19.44 4.10
CA ASP A 39 -32.44 19.60 2.65
C ASP A 39 -31.19 19.16 1.88
N ASP A 40 -30.12 18.78 2.60
CA ASP A 40 -28.86 18.32 1.99
C ASP A 40 -28.93 16.82 1.64
N TYR A 41 -28.31 16.48 0.51
CA TYR A 41 -28.20 15.12 0.00
C TYR A 41 -26.79 14.86 -0.51
N TYR A 42 -26.22 13.72 -0.07
CA TYR A 42 -24.88 13.29 -0.45
C TYR A 42 -24.86 11.79 -0.79
N GLU A 43 -24.11 11.42 -1.80
CA GLU A 43 -23.88 10.04 -2.20
C GLU A 43 -22.39 9.71 -2.16
N GLU A 44 -22.06 8.58 -1.53
CA GLU A 44 -20.69 8.06 -1.49
C GLU A 44 -20.68 6.60 -1.93
N PRO A 45 -19.92 6.23 -2.97
CA PRO A 45 -19.73 4.84 -3.35
C PRO A 45 -18.82 4.13 -2.35
N PHE A 46 -19.11 2.88 -2.03
CA PHE A 46 -18.26 2.04 -1.19
C PHE A 46 -18.32 0.59 -1.61
N GLY A 47 -17.26 -0.17 -1.35
CA GLY A 47 -17.20 -1.60 -1.60
C GLY A 47 -17.10 -2.40 -0.30
N VAL A 48 -17.71 -3.56 -0.28
CA VAL A 48 -17.62 -4.51 0.84
C VAL A 48 -16.58 -5.57 0.49
N ARG A 49 -15.53 -5.67 1.29
CA ARG A 49 -14.48 -6.68 1.12
C ARG A 49 -13.77 -6.95 2.44
N THR A 50 -13.05 -8.06 2.51
CA THR A 50 -12.09 -8.36 3.59
C THR A 50 -10.69 -8.45 3.03
N VAL A 51 -9.70 -8.02 3.83
CA VAL A 51 -8.28 -8.15 3.50
C VAL A 51 -7.56 -8.70 4.72
N ARG A 52 -6.66 -9.66 4.52
CA ARG A 52 -5.82 -10.19 5.59
C ARG A 52 -4.61 -10.94 5.04
N VAL A 53 -3.63 -11.16 5.89
CA VAL A 53 -2.48 -12.02 5.66
C VAL A 53 -2.63 -13.30 6.46
N GLU A 54 -2.39 -14.45 5.83
CA GLU A 54 -2.32 -15.75 6.50
C GLU A 54 -1.08 -16.52 6.01
N GLY A 55 -0.10 -16.67 6.88
CA GLY A 55 1.19 -17.26 6.50
C GLY A 55 1.81 -16.49 5.32
N THR A 56 2.12 -17.19 4.24
CA THR A 56 2.69 -16.59 3.02
C THR A 56 1.66 -16.05 2.04
N SER A 57 0.38 -16.05 2.39
CA SER A 57 -0.70 -15.66 1.50
C SER A 57 -1.29 -14.32 1.86
N PHE A 58 -1.46 -13.45 0.86
CA PHE A 58 -2.28 -12.25 0.94
C PHE A 58 -3.69 -12.60 0.44
N LEU A 59 -4.70 -12.33 1.26
CA LEU A 59 -6.08 -12.74 0.98
C LEU A 59 -7.00 -11.53 0.81
N ILE A 60 -7.77 -11.53 -0.28
CA ILE A 60 -8.91 -10.62 -0.47
C ILE A 60 -10.17 -11.48 -0.55
N ASN A 61 -11.16 -11.18 0.29
CA ASN A 61 -12.39 -11.99 0.42
C ASN A 61 -12.13 -13.48 0.70
N GLY A 62 -11.07 -13.76 1.48
CA GLY A 62 -10.66 -15.13 1.81
C GLY A 62 -10.02 -15.90 0.65
N LYS A 63 -9.80 -15.28 -0.51
CA LYS A 63 -9.14 -15.88 -1.68
C LYS A 63 -7.72 -15.36 -1.80
N PRO A 64 -6.72 -16.21 -2.14
CA PRO A 64 -5.36 -15.74 -2.41
C PRO A 64 -5.36 -14.71 -3.55
N PHE A 65 -4.70 -13.58 -3.31
CA PHE A 65 -4.51 -12.52 -4.29
C PHE A 65 -3.01 -12.43 -4.64
N TYR A 66 -2.71 -12.52 -5.92
CA TYR A 66 -1.36 -12.36 -6.43
C TYR A 66 -1.23 -10.99 -7.10
N PHE A 67 -0.37 -10.14 -6.54
CA PHE A 67 -0.10 -8.81 -7.07
C PHE A 67 0.67 -8.90 -8.39
N LYS A 68 0.09 -8.39 -9.46
CA LYS A 68 0.70 -8.19 -10.76
C LYS A 68 0.70 -6.70 -11.04
N GLY A 69 1.75 -6.03 -10.62
CA GLY A 69 1.74 -4.57 -10.63
C GLY A 69 3.14 -3.98 -10.65
N PHE A 70 3.20 -2.71 -10.28
CA PHE A 70 4.42 -1.91 -10.32
C PHE A 70 4.30 -0.72 -9.36
N GLY A 71 5.43 -0.05 -9.07
CA GLY A 71 5.43 1.30 -8.53
C GLY A 71 5.00 2.27 -9.62
N LYS A 72 4.05 3.16 -9.31
CA LYS A 72 3.56 4.19 -10.24
C LYS A 72 3.90 5.56 -9.68
N HIS A 73 4.05 6.56 -10.54
CA HIS A 73 4.06 7.97 -10.15
C HIS A 73 2.83 8.69 -10.70
N GLU A 74 2.32 9.67 -9.94
CA GLU A 74 1.21 10.54 -10.36
C GLU A 74 1.78 11.81 -10.97
N ASP A 75 2.45 11.67 -12.11
CA ASP A 75 2.99 12.82 -12.83
C ASP A 75 2.92 12.64 -14.34
N SER A 76 2.98 13.75 -15.04
CA SER A 76 2.99 13.78 -16.49
C SER A 76 4.00 14.79 -17.04
N ALA A 77 4.39 14.58 -18.29
CA ALA A 77 5.26 15.50 -19.00
C ALA A 77 4.63 16.90 -19.21
N PHE A 78 3.30 17.03 -19.09
CA PHE A 78 2.58 18.26 -19.38
C PHE A 78 2.20 19.05 -18.13
N HIS A 79 1.81 18.34 -17.07
CA HIS A 79 1.22 18.95 -15.87
C HIS A 79 2.04 18.69 -14.59
N GLY A 80 3.17 17.98 -14.70
CA GLY A 80 3.89 17.52 -13.53
C GLY A 80 2.95 16.68 -12.66
N ARG A 81 2.84 17.00 -11.39
CA ARG A 81 1.92 16.35 -10.42
C ARG A 81 0.53 17.00 -10.35
N GLY A 82 0.22 17.89 -11.29
CA GLY A 82 -1.14 18.43 -11.41
C GLY A 82 -2.12 17.34 -11.86
N MET A 83 -3.26 17.26 -11.19
CA MET A 83 -4.30 16.28 -11.49
C MET A 83 -4.76 16.38 -12.95
N ASP A 84 -4.83 15.24 -13.63
CA ASP A 84 -5.36 15.10 -14.98
C ASP A 84 -6.15 13.80 -15.12
N VAL A 85 -7.45 13.88 -14.94
CA VAL A 85 -8.37 12.73 -14.99
C VAL A 85 -8.27 11.96 -16.32
N CYS A 86 -7.96 12.64 -17.43
CA CYS A 86 -7.79 11.96 -18.72
C CYS A 86 -6.55 11.05 -18.72
N LEU A 87 -5.48 11.49 -18.07
CA LEU A 87 -4.27 10.66 -17.88
C LEU A 87 -4.53 9.51 -16.91
N ASP A 88 -5.27 9.75 -15.83
CA ASP A 88 -5.65 8.69 -14.89
C ASP A 88 -6.42 7.57 -15.60
N VAL A 89 -7.41 7.93 -16.41
CA VAL A 89 -8.16 6.96 -17.23
C VAL A 89 -7.25 6.23 -18.21
N LYS A 90 -6.31 6.93 -18.84
CA LYS A 90 -5.34 6.33 -19.75
C LYS A 90 -4.44 5.34 -19.00
N ASP A 91 -3.95 5.71 -17.81
CA ASP A 91 -3.08 4.87 -17.00
C ASP A 91 -3.79 3.58 -16.56
N VAL A 92 -5.04 3.68 -16.11
CA VAL A 92 -5.84 2.50 -15.75
C VAL A 92 -6.11 1.62 -16.98
N ASN A 93 -6.36 2.19 -18.15
CA ASN A 93 -6.47 1.41 -19.38
C ASN A 93 -5.16 0.70 -19.74
N LEU A 94 -4.00 1.32 -19.49
CA LEU A 94 -2.70 0.68 -19.69
C LEU A 94 -2.46 -0.44 -18.66
N ILE A 95 -2.89 -0.26 -17.40
CA ILE A 95 -2.85 -1.32 -16.37
C ILE A 95 -3.62 -2.55 -16.86
N HIS A 96 -4.84 -2.36 -17.34
CA HIS A 96 -5.64 -3.45 -17.91
C HIS A 96 -5.00 -4.08 -19.15
N TRP A 97 -4.44 -3.25 -20.05
CA TRP A 97 -3.75 -3.74 -21.26
C TRP A 97 -2.53 -4.60 -20.93
N LEU A 98 -1.80 -4.27 -19.85
CA LEU A 98 -0.68 -5.06 -19.34
C LEU A 98 -1.14 -6.33 -18.57
N HIS A 99 -2.44 -6.53 -18.39
CA HIS A 99 -2.99 -7.54 -17.48
C HIS A 99 -2.48 -7.41 -16.04
N ALA A 100 -2.09 -6.21 -15.64
CA ALA A 100 -1.79 -5.87 -14.25
C ALA A 100 -3.09 -5.68 -13.46
N ASN A 101 -3.01 -5.84 -12.15
CA ASN A 101 -4.16 -5.74 -11.26
C ASN A 101 -3.93 -4.81 -10.06
N SER A 102 -2.74 -4.24 -9.96
CA SER A 102 -2.33 -3.48 -8.77
C SER A 102 -1.21 -2.50 -9.08
N PHE A 103 -1.06 -1.50 -8.22
CA PHE A 103 0.12 -0.64 -8.16
C PHE A 103 0.34 -0.10 -6.74
N ARG A 104 1.55 0.39 -6.47
CA ARG A 104 1.90 1.15 -5.27
C ARG A 104 1.93 2.64 -5.63
N THR A 105 1.35 3.47 -4.78
CA THR A 105 1.38 4.94 -4.95
C THR A 105 2.76 5.49 -4.59
N SER A 106 3.77 5.17 -5.39
CA SER A 106 5.14 5.65 -5.18
C SER A 106 5.22 7.15 -5.39
N HIS A 107 5.65 7.95 -4.46
CA HIS A 107 5.96 7.66 -3.06
C HIS A 107 5.15 8.65 -2.21
N TYR A 108 3.86 8.71 -2.40
CA TYR A 108 2.92 9.67 -1.78
C TYR A 108 1.47 9.28 -2.11
N PRO A 109 0.50 9.64 -1.27
CA PRO A 109 -0.90 9.45 -1.61
C PRO A 109 -1.28 10.26 -2.86
N TYR A 110 -2.04 9.66 -3.77
CA TYR A 110 -2.47 10.28 -5.03
C TYR A 110 -3.76 11.09 -4.85
N ALA A 111 -4.24 11.72 -5.92
CA ALA A 111 -5.54 12.37 -5.94
C ALA A 111 -6.68 11.35 -5.74
N GLU A 112 -7.74 11.70 -4.98
CA GLU A 112 -8.86 10.80 -4.70
C GLU A 112 -9.56 10.27 -5.96
N GLU A 113 -9.48 11.02 -7.06
CA GLU A 113 -10.03 10.63 -8.36
C GLU A 113 -9.42 9.33 -8.88
N MET A 114 -8.12 9.12 -8.65
CA MET A 114 -7.44 7.88 -8.99
C MET A 114 -7.97 6.70 -8.15
N TYR A 115 -8.18 6.89 -6.85
CA TYR A 115 -8.74 5.83 -5.99
C TYR A 115 -10.18 5.50 -6.38
N ARG A 116 -11.01 6.51 -6.63
CA ARG A 116 -12.39 6.31 -7.12
C ARG A 116 -12.43 5.59 -8.48
N LEU A 117 -11.47 5.85 -9.33
CA LEU A 117 -11.33 5.14 -10.60
C LEU A 117 -10.92 3.67 -10.35
N CYS A 118 -9.93 3.43 -9.49
CA CYS A 118 -9.50 2.09 -9.12
C CYS A 118 -10.59 1.29 -8.41
N ASP A 119 -11.43 1.93 -7.58
CA ASP A 119 -12.60 1.30 -6.97
C ASP A 119 -13.57 0.76 -8.02
N ARG A 120 -13.81 1.52 -9.08
CA ARG A 120 -14.69 1.12 -10.20
C ARG A 120 -14.09 0.04 -11.09
N GLU A 121 -12.79 0.10 -11.30
CA GLU A 121 -12.07 -0.78 -12.24
C GLU A 121 -11.49 -2.03 -11.58
N GLY A 122 -11.55 -2.12 -10.24
CA GLY A 122 -11.03 -3.27 -9.49
C GLY A 122 -9.51 -3.31 -9.39
N ILE A 123 -8.83 -2.20 -9.60
CA ILE A 123 -7.37 -2.13 -9.47
C ILE A 123 -7.01 -1.95 -8.00
N VAL A 124 -6.12 -2.80 -7.49
CA VAL A 124 -5.71 -2.80 -6.09
C VAL A 124 -4.58 -1.80 -5.87
N ILE A 125 -4.65 -1.06 -4.77
CA ILE A 125 -3.67 -0.04 -4.37
C ILE A 125 -2.97 -0.44 -3.08
N ILE A 126 -1.64 -0.31 -3.09
CA ILE A 126 -0.81 -0.18 -1.89
C ILE A 126 -0.57 1.32 -1.72
N ASP A 127 -1.15 1.89 -0.66
CA ASP A 127 -1.12 3.33 -0.44
C ASP A 127 0.06 3.73 0.45
N GLU A 128 0.89 4.67 -0.03
CA GLU A 128 2.18 4.98 0.58
C GLU A 128 2.26 6.43 1.04
N VAL A 129 2.77 6.63 2.26
CA VAL A 129 3.06 7.96 2.79
C VAL A 129 4.32 8.57 2.14
N PRO A 130 4.45 9.92 2.07
CA PRO A 130 5.58 10.59 1.42
C PRO A 130 6.86 10.58 2.27
N ALA A 131 7.32 9.40 2.67
CA ALA A 131 8.52 9.18 3.47
C ALA A 131 9.57 8.40 2.66
N VAL A 132 10.39 9.10 1.89
CA VAL A 132 11.37 8.50 0.97
C VAL A 132 12.78 8.73 1.46
N GLY A 133 13.59 7.67 1.53
CA GLY A 133 15.03 7.76 1.76
C GLY A 133 15.39 8.42 3.08
N ILE A 134 14.63 8.19 4.16
CA ILE A 134 15.00 8.74 5.47
C ILE A 134 16.34 8.17 5.88
N GLY A 135 17.37 9.00 5.74
CA GLY A 135 18.75 8.67 6.02
C GLY A 135 19.57 9.95 6.14
N ALA A 136 20.67 9.89 6.87
CA ALA A 136 21.59 11.01 7.02
C ALA A 136 23.00 10.46 6.93
N GLY A 137 23.68 10.56 5.85
CA GLY A 137 25.05 10.06 5.69
C GLY A 137 25.99 10.40 6.85
N ALA A 138 27.24 9.96 6.79
CA ALA A 138 28.31 10.31 7.72
C ALA A 138 28.10 9.89 9.20
N GLY A 139 27.36 8.81 9.45
CA GLY A 139 27.19 8.26 10.81
C GLY A 139 26.22 9.06 11.69
N ILE A 140 25.37 9.88 11.10
CA ILE A 140 24.29 10.60 11.80
C ILE A 140 23.06 9.70 11.86
N ASN A 141 22.54 9.46 13.07
CA ASN A 141 21.27 8.72 13.23
C ASN A 141 20.08 9.61 12.85
N PRO A 142 19.39 9.35 11.73
CA PRO A 142 18.29 10.18 11.29
C PRO A 142 17.09 10.11 12.23
N TYR A 143 16.86 8.98 12.87
CA TYR A 143 15.70 8.72 13.73
C TYR A 143 15.78 9.47 15.08
N GLU A 144 16.98 9.83 15.51
CA GLU A 144 17.20 10.65 16.71
C GLU A 144 17.40 12.13 16.39
N THR A 145 17.89 12.43 15.17
CA THR A 145 18.32 13.79 14.83
C THR A 145 17.25 14.59 14.12
N PHE A 146 16.42 13.93 13.27
CA PHE A 146 15.40 14.64 12.51
C PHE A 146 14.10 14.75 13.31
N PRO A 147 13.54 15.94 13.49
CA PRO A 147 12.29 16.15 14.21
C PRO A 147 11.07 15.86 13.30
N ILE A 148 11.01 14.66 12.71
CA ILE A 148 9.99 14.31 11.71
C ILE A 148 8.92 13.38 12.25
N ARG A 149 9.12 12.77 13.43
CA ARG A 149 8.24 11.71 13.93
C ARG A 149 6.79 12.13 14.08
N GLU A 150 6.53 13.22 14.79
CA GLU A 150 5.16 13.71 15.02
C GLU A 150 4.44 14.03 13.68
N HIS A 151 5.18 14.60 12.74
CA HIS A 151 4.63 14.89 11.41
C HIS A 151 4.33 13.59 10.65
N HIS A 152 5.21 12.59 10.71
CA HIS A 152 5.00 11.30 10.05
C HIS A 152 3.78 10.57 10.64
N GLU A 153 3.63 10.56 11.97
CA GLU A 153 2.46 10.01 12.65
C GLU A 153 1.16 10.71 12.19
N GLN A 154 1.20 12.04 12.03
CA GLN A 154 0.04 12.79 11.56
C GLN A 154 -0.29 12.45 10.11
N VAL A 155 0.72 12.35 9.23
CA VAL A 155 0.54 12.00 7.81
C VAL A 155 -0.08 10.61 7.65
N ILE A 156 0.33 9.62 8.45
CA ILE A 156 -0.28 8.29 8.46
C ILE A 156 -1.76 8.37 8.83
N LYS A 157 -2.09 9.11 9.90
CA LYS A 157 -3.48 9.29 10.34
C LYS A 157 -4.33 9.97 9.28
N ASP A 158 -3.80 11.00 8.64
CA ASP A 158 -4.50 11.75 7.60
C ASP A 158 -4.74 10.90 6.34
N MET A 159 -3.73 10.14 5.90
CA MET A 159 -3.85 9.21 4.78
C MET A 159 -4.92 8.14 5.06
N ILE A 160 -4.85 7.47 6.20
CA ILE A 160 -5.84 6.46 6.60
C ILE A 160 -7.24 7.08 6.73
N ALA A 161 -7.36 8.27 7.35
CA ALA A 161 -8.65 8.94 7.50
C ALA A 161 -9.30 9.25 6.15
N ARG A 162 -8.51 9.69 5.15
CA ARG A 162 -8.97 9.99 3.80
C ARG A 162 -9.34 8.71 3.04
N ASP A 163 -8.46 7.70 3.06
CA ASP A 163 -8.51 6.62 2.07
C ASP A 163 -9.08 5.28 2.60
N LYS A 164 -9.37 5.20 3.90
CA LYS A 164 -9.90 3.96 4.53
C LYS A 164 -11.18 3.41 3.91
N ASN A 165 -11.99 4.25 3.27
CA ASN A 165 -13.28 3.85 2.68
C ASN A 165 -13.16 3.37 1.22
N HIS A 166 -11.99 3.53 0.59
CA HIS A 166 -11.72 3.01 -0.75
C HIS A 166 -11.48 1.50 -0.70
N PRO A 167 -12.34 0.67 -1.34
CA PRO A 167 -12.14 -0.78 -1.35
C PRO A 167 -10.88 -1.20 -2.10
N CYS A 168 -10.39 -0.40 -3.04
CA CYS A 168 -9.14 -0.66 -3.78
C CYS A 168 -7.89 -0.58 -2.90
N VAL A 169 -7.92 0.19 -1.80
CA VAL A 169 -6.78 0.28 -0.86
C VAL A 169 -6.77 -0.95 0.04
N VAL A 170 -5.77 -1.79 -0.10
CA VAL A 170 -5.69 -3.08 0.61
C VAL A 170 -4.50 -3.20 1.57
N MET A 171 -3.53 -2.28 1.48
CA MET A 171 -2.33 -2.29 2.31
C MET A 171 -1.80 -0.86 2.46
N TRP A 172 -1.28 -0.55 3.64
CA TRP A 172 -0.60 0.71 3.93
C TRP A 172 0.91 0.54 3.86
N SER A 173 1.59 1.44 3.17
CA SER A 173 3.05 1.51 3.13
C SER A 173 3.54 2.72 3.92
N LEU A 174 4.39 2.49 4.90
CA LEU A 174 4.89 3.53 5.81
C LEU A 174 6.00 4.38 5.21
N GLY A 175 6.57 3.98 4.09
CA GLY A 175 7.63 4.72 3.42
C GLY A 175 8.44 3.86 2.47
N ASN A 176 9.41 4.50 1.83
CA ASN A 176 10.28 3.89 0.83
C ASN A 176 11.76 4.10 1.15
N GLU A 177 12.52 3.02 1.16
CA GLU A 177 13.99 2.96 1.22
C GLU A 177 14.64 3.79 2.35
N PRO A 178 14.15 3.69 3.59
CA PRO A 178 14.84 4.34 4.70
C PRO A 178 16.15 3.62 5.04
N ASP A 179 17.04 4.31 5.72
CA ASP A 179 18.26 3.73 6.27
C ASP A 179 17.93 2.83 7.48
N THR A 180 17.73 1.54 7.21
CA THR A 180 17.49 0.53 8.24
C THR A 180 18.77 -0.25 8.63
N GLU A 181 19.90 0.07 7.98
CA GLU A 181 21.14 -0.69 8.13
C GLU A 181 22.11 -0.06 9.14
N ASN A 182 22.32 1.25 9.09
CA ASN A 182 23.32 1.92 9.89
C ASN A 182 22.94 2.06 11.37
N PHE A 183 21.65 2.16 11.67
CA PHE A 183 21.08 2.32 13.02
C PHE A 183 19.86 1.40 13.20
N PRO A 184 20.06 0.06 13.18
CA PRO A 184 18.94 -0.88 13.08
C PRO A 184 17.99 -0.83 14.28
N GLU A 185 18.48 -0.62 15.50
CA GLU A 185 17.65 -0.55 16.70
C GLU A 185 16.78 0.71 16.69
N SER A 186 17.36 1.88 16.41
CA SER A 186 16.61 3.15 16.30
C SER A 186 15.64 3.12 15.13
N ALA A 187 16.03 2.50 14.01
CA ALA A 187 15.15 2.28 12.86
C ALA A 187 13.95 1.40 13.26
N TYR A 188 14.23 0.29 13.96
CA TYR A 188 13.18 -0.61 14.43
C TYR A 188 12.19 0.10 15.36
N GLU A 189 12.67 0.83 16.38
CA GLU A 189 11.81 1.59 17.29
C GLU A 189 10.94 2.63 16.56
N TYR A 190 11.53 3.31 15.58
CA TYR A 190 10.82 4.31 14.77
C TYR A 190 9.73 3.66 13.91
N TRP A 191 10.08 2.70 13.07
CA TRP A 191 9.16 2.11 12.09
C TRP A 191 8.14 1.18 12.71
N HIS A 192 8.52 0.45 13.76
CA HIS A 192 7.58 -0.43 14.47
C HIS A 192 6.51 0.34 15.22
N SER A 193 6.85 1.48 15.81
CA SER A 193 5.83 2.35 16.42
C SER A 193 4.84 2.95 15.41
N LEU A 194 5.31 3.25 14.17
CA LEU A 194 4.42 3.69 13.09
C LEU A 194 3.57 2.55 12.53
N TYR A 195 4.10 1.33 12.53
CA TYR A 195 3.36 0.11 12.20
C TYR A 195 2.20 -0.10 13.19
N GLU A 196 2.46 -0.04 14.49
CA GLU A 196 1.42 -0.13 15.52
C GLU A 196 0.38 0.98 15.37
N LEU A 197 0.82 2.23 15.13
CA LEU A 197 -0.07 3.37 14.90
C LEU A 197 -1.00 3.17 13.69
N ALA A 198 -0.49 2.62 12.59
CA ALA A 198 -1.30 2.39 11.41
C ALA A 198 -2.42 1.37 11.69
N HIS A 199 -2.10 0.27 12.39
CA HIS A 199 -3.08 -0.72 12.84
C HIS A 199 -4.12 -0.13 13.80
N GLU A 200 -3.68 0.67 14.78
CA GLU A 200 -4.58 1.35 15.73
C GLU A 200 -5.51 2.35 15.03
N THR A 201 -5.04 2.97 13.94
CA THR A 201 -5.78 4.00 13.21
C THR A 201 -6.77 3.43 12.20
N ASP A 202 -6.44 2.30 11.56
CA ASP A 202 -7.28 1.69 10.52
C ASP A 202 -8.36 0.78 11.13
N PRO A 203 -9.65 1.16 11.08
CA PRO A 203 -10.74 0.34 11.63
C PRO A 203 -10.93 -1.01 10.91
N SER A 204 -10.32 -1.19 9.75
CA SER A 204 -10.37 -2.44 8.96
C SER A 204 -9.14 -3.31 9.16
N ASP A 205 -8.18 -2.88 9.97
CA ASP A 205 -6.95 -3.61 10.31
C ASP A 205 -6.23 -4.20 9.09
N ARG A 206 -6.02 -3.35 8.06
CA ARG A 206 -5.33 -3.76 6.83
C ARG A 206 -3.87 -4.04 7.11
N PRO A 207 -3.25 -4.94 6.35
CA PRO A 207 -1.82 -5.17 6.42
C PRO A 207 -1.00 -3.90 6.22
N VAL A 208 0.10 -3.82 6.94
CA VAL A 208 1.03 -2.69 6.92
C VAL A 208 2.41 -3.16 6.47
N THR A 209 3.06 -2.38 5.64
CA THR A 209 4.42 -2.64 5.16
C THR A 209 5.31 -1.41 5.20
N LEU A 210 6.60 -1.64 5.03
CA LEU A 210 7.63 -0.66 4.72
C LEU A 210 8.45 -1.20 3.57
N VAL A 211 8.66 -0.41 2.53
CA VAL A 211 9.48 -0.82 1.39
C VAL A 211 10.95 -0.57 1.68
N CYS A 212 11.74 -1.62 1.74
CA CYS A 212 13.15 -1.58 2.11
C CYS A 212 14.09 -1.98 0.96
N CYS A 213 15.29 -1.40 0.96
CA CYS A 213 16.36 -1.70 0.00
C CYS A 213 17.65 -2.24 0.64
N GLN A 214 17.65 -2.50 1.96
CA GLN A 214 18.84 -2.97 2.68
C GLN A 214 19.39 -4.27 2.07
N ASN A 215 20.65 -4.24 1.65
CA ASN A 215 21.31 -5.41 1.05
C ASN A 215 21.65 -6.50 2.06
N ASN A 216 21.89 -6.14 3.32
CA ASN A 216 22.17 -7.10 4.39
C ASN A 216 20.88 -7.64 4.99
N TYR A 217 20.08 -8.31 4.16
CA TYR A 217 18.73 -8.76 4.50
C TYR A 217 18.70 -9.71 5.71
N GLU A 218 19.76 -10.45 5.98
CA GLU A 218 19.85 -11.33 7.15
C GLU A 218 19.81 -10.56 8.48
N LYS A 219 20.20 -9.28 8.46
CA LYS A 219 20.18 -8.38 9.62
C LYS A 219 19.01 -7.40 9.63
N ASP A 220 18.20 -7.41 8.60
CA ASP A 220 17.06 -6.50 8.49
C ASP A 220 15.94 -6.89 9.45
N ILE A 221 15.94 -6.27 10.64
CA ILE A 221 14.93 -6.50 11.68
C ILE A 221 13.66 -5.68 11.43
N VAL A 222 13.74 -4.61 10.65
CA VAL A 222 12.61 -3.71 10.38
C VAL A 222 11.65 -4.37 9.40
N THR A 223 12.15 -4.82 8.24
CA THR A 223 11.32 -5.51 7.23
C THR A 223 10.64 -6.76 7.80
N ARG A 224 11.34 -7.50 8.68
CA ARG A 224 10.75 -8.67 9.36
C ARG A 224 9.60 -8.33 10.28
N SER A 225 9.51 -7.12 10.80
CA SER A 225 8.44 -6.72 11.72
C SER A 225 7.12 -6.37 11.01
N MET A 226 7.14 -6.16 9.70
CA MET A 226 5.96 -5.81 8.89
C MET A 226 5.09 -7.03 8.57
N ASP A 227 3.82 -6.84 8.20
CA ASP A 227 2.93 -7.94 7.82
C ASP A 227 3.30 -8.56 6.48
N VAL A 228 3.76 -7.75 5.56
CA VAL A 228 4.22 -8.15 4.22
C VAL A 228 5.65 -7.68 4.04
N VAL A 229 6.52 -8.57 3.59
CA VAL A 229 7.90 -8.26 3.23
C VAL A 229 7.89 -7.56 1.87
N CYS A 230 8.16 -6.25 1.84
CA CYS A 230 8.28 -5.46 0.61
C CYS A 230 9.73 -5.00 0.42
N ILE A 231 10.32 -5.39 -0.69
CA ILE A 231 11.74 -5.14 -0.97
C ILE A 231 11.94 -4.58 -2.37
N ASN A 232 12.79 -3.57 -2.48
CA ASN A 232 13.30 -3.07 -3.76
C ASN A 232 14.61 -3.80 -4.07
N ARG A 233 14.68 -4.51 -5.20
CA ARG A 233 15.83 -5.33 -5.57
C ARG A 233 16.14 -5.21 -7.04
N TYR A 234 17.39 -4.88 -7.30
CA TYR A 234 17.88 -4.58 -8.64
C TYR A 234 19.08 -5.50 -9.00
N TYR A 235 18.93 -6.79 -8.72
CA TYR A 235 19.91 -7.79 -9.10
C TYR A 235 20.14 -7.81 -10.62
N GLY A 236 21.40 -7.69 -11.05
CA GLY A 236 21.76 -7.57 -12.47
C GLY A 236 21.76 -6.13 -12.98
N TRP A 237 21.30 -5.15 -12.17
CA TRP A 237 21.36 -3.71 -12.48
C TRP A 237 22.39 -2.99 -11.60
N TYR A 238 22.06 -2.69 -10.34
CA TYR A 238 23.00 -2.06 -9.41
C TYR A 238 24.01 -3.07 -8.86
N ASN A 239 23.55 -4.26 -8.51
CA ASN A 239 24.37 -5.34 -7.99
C ASN A 239 24.53 -6.41 -9.07
N LEU A 240 25.74 -6.96 -9.22
CA LEU A 240 26.06 -8.05 -10.16
C LEU A 240 25.71 -7.67 -11.63
N SER A 241 25.88 -6.40 -12.00
CA SER A 241 25.66 -5.90 -13.34
C SER A 241 26.55 -6.64 -14.36
N GLY A 242 25.93 -7.15 -15.42
CA GLY A 242 26.61 -7.90 -16.48
C GLY A 242 26.85 -9.39 -16.19
N ASP A 243 26.50 -9.87 -15.00
CA ASP A 243 26.54 -11.30 -14.64
C ASP A 243 25.14 -11.76 -14.20
N LEU A 244 24.30 -12.11 -15.19
CA LEU A 244 22.91 -12.51 -14.93
C LEU A 244 22.78 -13.84 -14.19
N ASP A 245 23.75 -14.74 -14.32
CA ASP A 245 23.73 -16.02 -13.61
C ASP A 245 23.97 -15.79 -12.11
N ALA A 246 24.95 -14.95 -11.76
CA ALA A 246 25.21 -14.56 -10.39
C ALA A 246 24.04 -13.74 -9.80
N ALA A 247 23.44 -12.84 -10.59
CA ALA A 247 22.27 -12.06 -10.20
C ALA A 247 21.07 -12.96 -9.89
N TYR A 248 20.77 -13.92 -10.74
CA TYR A 248 19.71 -14.91 -10.53
C TYR A 248 19.95 -15.74 -9.26
N TYR A 249 21.18 -16.22 -9.08
CA TYR A 249 21.54 -16.99 -7.89
C TYR A 249 21.41 -16.17 -6.61
N GLY A 250 21.90 -14.93 -6.61
CA GLY A 250 21.82 -14.02 -5.45
C GLY A 250 20.37 -13.70 -5.07
N LEU A 251 19.52 -13.39 -6.05
CA LEU A 251 18.10 -13.15 -5.82
C LEU A 251 17.40 -14.37 -5.21
N ASN A 252 17.66 -15.57 -5.72
CA ASN A 252 17.05 -16.78 -5.17
C ASN A 252 17.48 -17.06 -3.73
N LEU A 253 18.76 -16.84 -3.38
CA LEU A 253 19.22 -16.97 -1.98
C LEU A 253 18.48 -16.02 -1.04
N GLU A 254 18.25 -14.78 -1.46
CA GLU A 254 17.49 -13.82 -0.68
C GLU A 254 16.02 -14.23 -0.55
N LEU A 255 15.38 -14.65 -1.63
CA LEU A 255 13.99 -15.12 -1.60
C LEU A 255 13.83 -16.36 -0.70
N ASP A 256 14.77 -17.32 -0.74
CA ASP A 256 14.80 -18.48 0.17
C ASP A 256 14.93 -18.07 1.65
N PHE A 257 15.59 -16.96 1.92
CA PHE A 257 15.66 -16.41 3.27
C PHE A 257 14.33 -15.81 3.71
N TRP A 258 13.71 -14.99 2.86
CA TRP A 258 12.43 -14.34 3.17
C TRP A 258 11.28 -15.34 3.27
N GLU A 259 11.26 -16.40 2.46
CA GLU A 259 10.24 -17.46 2.54
C GLU A 259 10.18 -18.09 3.94
N LYS A 260 11.33 -18.24 4.63
CA LYS A 260 11.40 -18.78 6.01
C LYS A 260 10.76 -17.88 7.07
N GLN A 261 10.45 -16.63 6.74
CA GLN A 261 9.76 -15.71 7.66
C GLN A 261 8.26 -15.98 7.75
N ASN A 262 7.71 -16.86 6.91
CA ASN A 262 6.29 -17.22 6.87
C ASN A 262 5.37 -16.01 6.68
N LYS A 263 5.77 -15.09 5.80
CA LYS A 263 5.04 -13.88 5.40
C LYS A 263 4.98 -13.78 3.88
N PRO A 264 3.99 -13.09 3.31
CA PRO A 264 4.05 -12.79 1.88
C PRO A 264 5.28 -11.93 1.56
N VAL A 265 5.90 -12.21 0.43
CA VAL A 265 7.06 -11.46 -0.08
C VAL A 265 6.69 -10.79 -1.39
N MET A 266 7.03 -9.53 -1.51
CA MET A 266 6.78 -8.73 -2.72
C MET A 266 8.05 -7.97 -3.10
N ILE A 267 8.48 -8.12 -4.35
CA ILE A 267 9.47 -7.22 -4.95
C ILE A 267 8.70 -6.02 -5.45
N THR A 268 8.93 -4.86 -4.85
CA THR A 268 8.17 -3.63 -5.10
C THR A 268 8.80 -2.73 -6.16
N GLU A 269 10.09 -2.92 -6.42
CA GLU A 269 10.82 -2.33 -7.53
C GLU A 269 11.92 -3.29 -8.01
N TYR A 270 12.13 -3.36 -9.34
CA TYR A 270 13.13 -4.24 -9.97
C TYR A 270 13.58 -3.73 -11.35
#